data_34efa9ce14aa6156073d008689384845
#
_entry.id   34efa9ce14aa6156073d008689384845
#
_cell.length_a   1.000
_cell.length_b   1.000
_cell.length_c   1.000
_cell.angle_alpha   90.00
_cell.angle_beta   90.00
_cell.angle_gamma   90.00
#
_symmetry.space_group_name_H-M   'P 1'
#
loop_
_entity.id
_entity.type
_entity.pdbx_description
1 polymer ?
#
loop_
_entity_poly.entity_id
_entity_poly.type
_entity_poly.pdbx_seq_one_letter_code
_entity_poly.pdbx_strand_id
1 'polypeptide(L)'
;YNGIANYILEVAEANDVMYLVPGHPMVAELTTQLLINSGKDVKIVGGESFLDSCFNAAKFDPVEGFALVDATALETLRQVNPLQHLLITQCYDDLTAANVSDELMSFYPYDHEVTVIEQAGAEDEKIYTAPLHELSAAVGEDVNNLRALYIAPLKDGLSFSIKDYTKEFDEDDETTEADLLEKLEKLVVGLKANLNREEDYTSDNSKLLAEIINTSLDFTIASDNYYELSDILSEMKADRQK
;
A
#
# COMPACT_ATOMS: atom_id res chain seq x y z
N TYR A 1 28.07 2.03 -1.02
CA TYR A 1 27.59 3.43 -1.08
C TYR A 1 28.46 4.35 -0.22
N ASN A 2 28.62 4.10 1.10
CA ASN A 2 29.38 4.98 2.00
C ASN A 2 30.83 5.24 1.50
N GLY A 3 31.54 4.20 1.02
CA GLY A 3 32.90 4.35 0.49
C GLY A 3 32.95 5.25 -0.74
N ILE A 4 31.95 5.19 -1.61
CA ILE A 4 31.85 6.05 -2.80
C ILE A 4 31.58 7.49 -2.37
N ALA A 5 30.61 7.72 -1.48
CA ALA A 5 30.30 9.04 -0.98
C ALA A 5 31.51 9.69 -0.28
N ASN A 6 32.20 8.95 0.58
CA ASN A 6 33.40 9.44 1.28
C ASN A 6 34.52 9.82 0.29
N TYR A 7 34.76 8.99 -0.71
CA TYR A 7 35.76 9.29 -1.75
C TYR A 7 35.41 10.56 -2.53
N ILE A 8 34.14 10.72 -2.93
CA ILE A 8 33.68 11.92 -3.65
C ILE A 8 33.88 13.17 -2.76
N LEU A 9 33.52 13.09 -1.48
CA LEU A 9 33.67 14.19 -0.53
C LEU A 9 35.13 14.57 -0.31
N GLU A 10 36.03 13.58 -0.21
CA GLU A 10 37.49 13.81 -0.11
C GLU A 10 38.03 14.53 -1.35
N VAL A 11 37.68 14.07 -2.53
CA VAL A 11 38.13 14.71 -3.80
C VAL A 11 37.55 16.12 -3.94
N ALA A 12 36.34 16.35 -3.46
CA ALA A 12 35.66 17.63 -3.50
C ALA A 12 36.26 18.69 -2.56
N GLU A 13 37.17 18.33 -1.65
CA GLU A 13 37.86 19.33 -0.82
C GLU A 13 38.78 20.25 -1.61
N ALA A 14 39.30 19.76 -2.74
CA ALA A 14 40.28 20.50 -3.54
C ALA A 14 39.82 20.69 -5.01
N ASN A 15 38.70 20.14 -5.40
CA ASN A 15 38.25 20.13 -6.80
C ASN A 15 36.73 20.30 -6.90
N ASP A 16 36.27 20.82 -8.04
CA ASP A 16 34.87 20.63 -8.45
C ASP A 16 34.68 19.20 -8.94
N VAL A 17 33.68 18.50 -8.38
CA VAL A 17 33.40 17.09 -8.69
C VAL A 17 32.02 16.98 -9.32
N MET A 18 31.92 16.25 -10.42
CA MET A 18 30.65 15.86 -11.03
C MET A 18 30.46 14.35 -10.85
N TYR A 19 29.42 13.98 -10.11
CA TYR A 19 29.01 12.59 -9.93
C TYR A 19 27.85 12.28 -10.90
N LEU A 20 28.08 11.36 -11.84
CA LEU A 20 27.11 10.96 -12.85
C LEU A 20 26.42 9.66 -12.42
N VAL A 21 25.13 9.64 -12.52
CA VAL A 21 24.28 8.48 -12.22
C VAL A 21 23.33 8.19 -13.39
N PRO A 22 22.95 6.94 -13.61
CA PRO A 22 21.89 6.63 -14.58
C PRO A 22 20.53 7.11 -14.03
N GLY A 23 19.75 7.79 -14.87
CA GLY A 23 18.44 8.28 -14.49
C GLY A 23 18.45 9.56 -13.66
N HIS A 24 17.46 9.73 -12.81
CA HIS A 24 17.33 10.90 -11.95
C HIS A 24 18.07 10.73 -10.63
N PRO A 25 18.97 11.65 -10.24
CA PRO A 25 19.83 11.47 -9.05
C PRO A 25 19.09 11.42 -7.72
N MET A 26 17.82 11.79 -7.66
CA MET A 26 16.99 11.70 -6.45
C MET A 26 16.13 10.44 -6.38
N VAL A 27 16.17 9.57 -7.39
CA VAL A 27 15.33 8.38 -7.47
C VAL A 27 16.19 7.13 -7.30
N ALA A 28 15.97 6.40 -6.20
CA ALA A 28 16.65 5.16 -5.84
C ALA A 28 18.20 5.24 -5.85
N GLU A 29 18.78 6.42 -5.52
CA GLU A 29 20.22 6.66 -5.50
C GLU A 29 20.73 7.07 -4.11
N LEU A 30 21.15 6.06 -3.35
CA LEU A 30 21.59 6.24 -1.97
C LEU A 30 22.86 7.11 -1.85
N THR A 31 23.78 7.02 -2.82
CA THR A 31 25.02 7.82 -2.77
C THR A 31 24.70 9.31 -2.82
N THR A 32 23.76 9.72 -3.66
CA THR A 32 23.28 11.11 -3.72
C THR A 32 22.72 11.58 -2.38
N GLN A 33 21.93 10.75 -1.70
CA GLN A 33 21.38 11.07 -0.38
C GLN A 33 22.51 11.26 0.65
N LEU A 34 23.52 10.41 0.63
CA LEU A 34 24.69 10.53 1.53
C LEU A 34 25.47 11.82 1.26
N LEU A 35 25.64 12.21 -0.01
CA LEU A 35 26.31 13.47 -0.37
C LEU A 35 25.51 14.69 0.14
N ILE A 36 24.20 14.72 -0.06
CA ILE A 36 23.33 15.80 0.42
C ILE A 36 23.42 15.91 1.95
N ASN A 37 23.33 14.77 2.64
CA ASN A 37 23.35 14.73 4.11
C ASN A 37 24.74 15.08 4.72
N SER A 38 25.78 15.17 3.91
CA SER A 38 27.12 15.57 4.34
C SER A 38 27.22 17.04 4.78
N GLY A 39 26.23 17.87 4.42
CA GLY A 39 26.23 19.31 4.68
C GLY A 39 27.15 20.12 3.75
N LYS A 40 27.75 19.49 2.74
CA LYS A 40 28.50 20.18 1.69
C LYS A 40 27.53 20.81 0.65
N ASP A 41 28.03 21.76 -0.13
CA ASP A 41 27.25 22.37 -1.23
C ASP A 41 27.12 21.36 -2.38
N VAL A 42 25.94 20.76 -2.53
CA VAL A 42 25.62 19.76 -3.55
C VAL A 42 24.53 20.29 -4.47
N LYS A 43 24.86 20.49 -5.73
CA LYS A 43 23.91 20.89 -6.76
C LYS A 43 23.34 19.67 -7.48
N ILE A 44 22.05 19.48 -7.40
CA ILE A 44 21.34 18.41 -8.11
C ILE A 44 20.98 18.91 -9.52
N VAL A 45 21.40 18.14 -10.53
CA VAL A 45 20.98 18.34 -11.92
C VAL A 45 20.06 17.19 -12.26
N GLY A 46 18.78 17.50 -12.51
CA GLY A 46 17.75 16.49 -12.80
C GLY A 46 17.99 15.77 -14.14
N GLY A 47 17.32 14.67 -14.31
CA GLY A 47 17.29 13.85 -15.52
C GLY A 47 15.99 13.06 -15.56
N GLU A 48 15.75 12.37 -16.67
CA GLU A 48 14.65 11.43 -16.81
C GLU A 48 14.87 10.21 -15.89
N SER A 49 13.82 9.76 -15.22
CA SER A 49 13.92 8.60 -14.34
C SER A 49 13.23 7.38 -14.98
N PHE A 50 13.53 6.19 -14.47
CA PHE A 50 12.79 4.99 -14.87
C PHE A 50 11.29 5.09 -14.55
N LEU A 51 10.89 5.97 -13.64
CA LEU A 51 9.49 6.22 -13.30
C LEU A 51 8.71 6.76 -14.50
N ASP A 52 9.31 7.64 -15.31
CA ASP A 52 8.68 8.19 -16.51
C ASP A 52 8.31 7.06 -17.49
N SER A 53 9.23 6.10 -17.67
CA SER A 53 8.98 4.91 -18.47
C SER A 53 7.94 3.96 -17.83
N CYS A 54 7.94 3.81 -16.52
CA CYS A 54 6.92 3.03 -15.82
C CYS A 54 5.53 3.65 -15.96
N PHE A 55 5.38 4.98 -15.89
CA PHE A 55 4.10 5.65 -16.14
C PHE A 55 3.57 5.39 -17.54
N ASN A 56 4.47 5.42 -18.54
CA ASN A 56 4.14 5.08 -19.92
C ASN A 56 3.70 3.62 -20.08
N ALA A 57 4.40 2.69 -19.43
CA ALA A 57 4.10 1.26 -19.49
C ALA A 57 2.77 0.92 -18.78
N ALA A 58 2.56 1.47 -17.59
CA ALA A 58 1.37 1.27 -16.78
C ALA A 58 0.16 2.11 -17.22
N LYS A 59 0.38 3.16 -18.05
CA LYS A 59 -0.65 4.03 -18.63
C LYS A 59 -1.58 4.69 -17.60
N PHE A 60 -1.01 5.21 -16.52
CA PHE A 60 -1.75 6.02 -15.55
C PHE A 60 -1.13 7.41 -15.40
N ASP A 61 -1.94 8.38 -15.00
CA ASP A 61 -1.49 9.73 -14.70
C ASP A 61 -1.08 9.82 -13.21
N PRO A 62 0.21 10.06 -12.89
CA PRO A 62 0.65 10.17 -11.50
C PRO A 62 -0.05 11.28 -10.70
N VAL A 63 -0.72 12.25 -11.36
CA VAL A 63 -1.55 13.29 -10.71
C VAL A 63 -2.78 12.69 -10.02
N GLU A 64 -3.25 11.52 -10.44
CA GLU A 64 -4.33 10.79 -9.76
C GLU A 64 -3.92 10.28 -8.38
N GLY A 65 -2.64 10.38 -8.04
CA GLY A 65 -2.05 9.94 -6.79
C GLY A 65 -1.47 8.53 -6.90
N PHE A 66 -0.21 8.38 -6.48
CA PHE A 66 0.44 7.07 -6.44
C PHE A 66 1.39 6.95 -5.26
N ALA A 67 1.63 5.71 -4.86
CA ALA A 67 2.69 5.36 -3.94
C ALA A 67 3.84 4.66 -4.70
N LEU A 68 5.08 5.03 -4.35
CA LEU A 68 6.28 4.34 -4.79
C LEU A 68 6.89 3.61 -3.61
N VAL A 69 7.04 2.29 -3.75
CA VAL A 69 7.51 1.42 -2.67
C VAL A 69 8.65 0.53 -3.16
N ASP A 70 9.56 0.21 -2.27
CA ASP A 70 10.63 -0.77 -2.49
C ASP A 70 10.12 -2.15 -2.05
N ALA A 71 10.18 -3.16 -2.93
CA ALA A 71 9.76 -4.53 -2.64
C ALA A 71 10.53 -5.17 -1.47
N THR A 72 11.72 -4.68 -1.17
CA THR A 72 12.54 -5.17 -0.04
C THR A 72 12.16 -4.54 1.30
N ALA A 73 11.35 -3.47 1.27
CA ALA A 73 10.88 -2.74 2.45
C ALA A 73 9.43 -3.14 2.81
N LEU A 74 9.23 -4.37 3.26
CA LEU A 74 7.91 -4.97 3.54
C LEU A 74 7.05 -4.13 4.50
N GLU A 75 7.67 -3.44 5.46
CA GLU A 75 6.96 -2.56 6.40
C GLU A 75 6.25 -1.39 5.69
N THR A 76 6.80 -0.94 4.56
CA THR A 76 6.19 0.12 3.73
C THR A 76 5.00 -0.44 2.94
N LEU A 77 5.10 -1.70 2.47
CA LEU A 77 3.99 -2.39 1.81
C LEU A 77 2.76 -2.54 2.72
N ARG A 78 2.97 -2.69 4.02
CA ARG A 78 1.87 -2.75 5.02
C ARG A 78 1.12 -1.43 5.22
N GLN A 79 1.60 -0.34 4.64
CA GLN A 79 1.03 1.00 4.80
C GLN A 79 0.47 1.56 3.49
N VAL A 80 0.37 0.74 2.45
CA VAL A 80 -0.15 1.18 1.16
C VAL A 80 -1.64 1.49 1.24
N ASN A 81 -2.06 2.48 0.46
CA ASN A 81 -3.47 2.78 0.27
C ASN A 81 -3.97 2.08 -1.01
N PRO A 82 -4.84 1.07 -0.92
CA PRO A 82 -5.30 0.33 -2.10
C PRO A 82 -6.18 1.16 -3.05
N LEU A 83 -6.55 2.38 -2.68
CA LEU A 83 -7.30 3.32 -3.51
C LEU A 83 -6.40 4.23 -4.37
N GLN A 84 -5.09 4.08 -4.26
CA GLN A 84 -4.11 4.81 -5.07
C GLN A 84 -3.36 3.84 -5.99
N HIS A 85 -2.82 4.37 -7.07
CA HIS A 85 -1.87 3.64 -7.89
C HIS A 85 -0.66 3.24 -7.05
N LEU A 86 -0.19 2.00 -7.20
CA LEU A 86 0.97 1.51 -6.48
C LEU A 86 2.03 1.04 -7.48
N LEU A 87 3.22 1.64 -7.40
CA LEU A 87 4.39 1.24 -8.15
C LEU A 87 5.42 0.67 -7.18
N ILE A 88 5.79 -0.60 -7.38
CA ILE A 88 6.75 -1.32 -6.55
C ILE A 88 8.00 -1.57 -7.37
N THR A 89 9.13 -1.14 -6.85
CA THR A 89 10.44 -1.35 -7.46
C THR A 89 11.21 -2.44 -6.74
N GLN A 90 12.35 -2.86 -7.29
CA GLN A 90 13.25 -3.83 -6.66
C GLN A 90 12.63 -5.24 -6.48
N CYS A 91 11.66 -5.61 -7.31
CA CYS A 91 11.12 -6.97 -7.32
C CYS A 91 12.05 -7.89 -8.12
N TYR A 92 13.19 -8.28 -7.53
CA TYR A 92 14.30 -8.92 -8.24
C TYR A 92 14.01 -10.33 -8.74
N ASP A 93 13.32 -11.12 -7.93
CA ASP A 93 13.16 -12.56 -8.11
C ASP A 93 11.79 -13.05 -7.62
N ASP A 94 11.57 -14.34 -7.74
CA ASP A 94 10.35 -15.04 -7.33
C ASP A 94 10.09 -14.94 -5.82
N LEU A 95 11.15 -15.01 -4.99
CA LEU A 95 11.02 -14.89 -3.53
C LEU A 95 10.55 -13.49 -3.12
N THR A 96 11.15 -12.46 -3.73
CA THR A 96 10.72 -11.07 -3.50
C THR A 96 9.28 -10.87 -3.96
N ALA A 97 8.91 -11.44 -5.12
CA ALA A 97 7.55 -11.39 -5.63
C ALA A 97 6.55 -12.12 -4.72
N ALA A 98 6.92 -13.26 -4.13
CA ALA A 98 6.12 -13.98 -3.16
C ALA A 98 5.86 -13.13 -1.91
N ASN A 99 6.90 -12.52 -1.34
CA ASN A 99 6.77 -11.65 -0.18
C ASN A 99 5.86 -10.44 -0.46
N VAL A 100 5.99 -9.81 -1.64
CA VAL A 100 5.11 -8.72 -2.07
C VAL A 100 3.66 -9.20 -2.19
N SER A 101 3.45 -10.36 -2.81
CA SER A 101 2.13 -10.96 -2.95
C SER A 101 1.46 -11.20 -1.59
N ASP A 102 2.18 -11.82 -0.66
CA ASP A 102 1.67 -12.12 0.69
C ASP A 102 1.26 -10.86 1.45
N GLU A 103 2.07 -9.81 1.42
CA GLU A 103 1.74 -8.55 2.09
C GLU A 103 0.54 -7.85 1.42
N LEU A 104 0.49 -7.83 0.09
CA LEU A 104 -0.57 -7.15 -0.65
C LEU A 104 -1.91 -7.87 -0.59
N MET A 105 -1.96 -9.20 -0.44
CA MET A 105 -3.21 -9.95 -0.25
C MET A 105 -3.96 -9.57 1.03
N SER A 106 -3.33 -8.81 1.93
CA SER A 106 -4.03 -8.19 3.07
C SER A 106 -4.90 -6.99 2.68
N PHE A 107 -4.69 -6.40 1.50
CA PHE A 107 -5.35 -5.17 1.04
C PHE A 107 -6.10 -5.36 -0.28
N TYR A 108 -5.64 -6.28 -1.13
CA TYR A 108 -6.18 -6.53 -2.46
C TYR A 108 -6.77 -7.94 -2.55
N PRO A 109 -7.77 -8.16 -3.40
CA PRO A 109 -8.24 -9.51 -3.75
C PRO A 109 -7.08 -10.38 -4.26
N TYR A 110 -7.11 -11.68 -3.97
CA TYR A 110 -6.07 -12.62 -4.39
C TYR A 110 -5.88 -12.69 -5.92
N ASP A 111 -6.95 -12.43 -6.67
CA ASP A 111 -7.00 -12.42 -8.13
C ASP A 111 -6.80 -11.02 -8.74
N HIS A 112 -6.48 -10.02 -7.92
CA HIS A 112 -6.21 -8.66 -8.41
C HIS A 112 -5.04 -8.68 -9.39
N GLU A 113 -5.23 -8.02 -10.55
CA GLU A 113 -4.24 -8.02 -11.62
C GLU A 113 -3.04 -7.13 -11.27
N VAL A 114 -1.85 -7.69 -11.37
CA VAL A 114 -0.58 -6.99 -11.24
C VAL A 114 0.09 -6.90 -12.60
N THR A 115 0.49 -5.70 -13.01
CA THR A 115 1.29 -5.51 -14.22
C THR A 115 2.77 -5.60 -13.85
N VAL A 116 3.47 -6.55 -14.46
CA VAL A 116 4.93 -6.69 -14.34
C VAL A 116 5.58 -5.94 -15.48
N ILE A 117 6.51 -5.05 -15.14
CA ILE A 117 7.23 -4.21 -16.09
C ILE A 117 8.72 -4.51 -15.95
N GLU A 118 9.31 -5.05 -16.98
CA GLU A 118 10.74 -5.35 -17.04
C GLU A 118 11.41 -4.40 -18.01
N GLN A 119 12.53 -3.83 -17.60
CA GLN A 119 13.38 -2.95 -18.41
C GLN A 119 12.60 -1.80 -19.06
N ALA A 120 11.76 -1.12 -18.26
CA ALA A 120 10.91 -0.03 -18.71
C ALA A 120 11.64 1.00 -19.58
N GLY A 121 11.13 1.22 -20.79
CA GLY A 121 11.71 2.17 -21.76
C GLY A 121 12.94 1.67 -22.53
N ALA A 122 13.42 0.44 -22.30
CA ALA A 122 14.52 -0.15 -23.05
C ALA A 122 14.02 -0.91 -24.31
N GLU A 123 14.95 -1.27 -25.22
CA GLU A 123 14.58 -2.01 -26.44
C GLU A 123 14.00 -3.39 -26.16
N ASP A 124 14.36 -3.99 -25.03
CA ASP A 124 13.93 -5.31 -24.58
C ASP A 124 12.87 -5.23 -23.47
N GLU A 125 12.15 -4.10 -23.37
CA GLU A 125 11.01 -3.92 -22.47
C GLU A 125 10.02 -5.06 -22.62
N LYS A 126 9.59 -5.61 -21.47
CA LYS A 126 8.51 -6.58 -21.40
C LYS A 126 7.45 -6.11 -20.41
N ILE A 127 6.19 -6.17 -20.84
CA ILE A 127 5.03 -5.85 -20.02
C ILE A 127 4.07 -7.00 -20.10
N TYR A 128 3.72 -7.57 -18.94
CA TYR A 128 2.74 -8.65 -18.85
C TYR A 128 1.96 -8.54 -17.54
N THR A 129 0.85 -9.24 -17.43
CA THR A 129 0.00 -9.23 -16.24
C THR A 129 -0.10 -10.62 -15.63
N ALA A 130 -0.27 -10.65 -14.32
CA ALA A 130 -0.55 -11.86 -13.56
C ALA A 130 -1.49 -11.54 -12.39
N PRO A 131 -2.34 -12.48 -11.96
CA PRO A 131 -3.07 -12.31 -10.73
C PRO A 131 -2.11 -12.33 -9.53
N LEU A 132 -2.46 -11.59 -8.49
CA LEU A 132 -1.59 -11.38 -7.32
C LEU A 132 -1.09 -12.70 -6.71
N HIS A 133 -1.96 -13.72 -6.60
CA HIS A 133 -1.60 -15.01 -6.04
C HIS A 133 -0.65 -15.86 -6.92
N GLU A 134 -0.51 -15.53 -8.21
CA GLU A 134 0.40 -16.21 -9.14
C GLU A 134 1.66 -15.37 -9.43
N LEU A 135 1.83 -14.22 -8.78
CA LEU A 135 2.89 -13.26 -9.09
C LEU A 135 4.30 -13.90 -9.04
N SER A 136 4.59 -14.69 -8.00
CA SER A 136 5.87 -15.38 -7.86
C SER A 136 6.16 -16.32 -9.03
N ALA A 137 5.17 -17.13 -9.43
CA ALA A 137 5.30 -18.03 -10.56
C ALA A 137 5.44 -17.27 -11.90
N ALA A 138 4.77 -16.15 -12.06
CA ALA A 138 4.84 -15.32 -13.25
C ALA A 138 6.20 -14.61 -13.40
N VAL A 139 6.79 -14.18 -12.30
CA VAL A 139 8.13 -13.58 -12.25
C VAL A 139 9.21 -14.61 -12.54
N GLY A 140 9.05 -15.84 -12.01
CA GLY A 140 10.00 -16.92 -12.19
C GLY A 140 11.34 -16.73 -11.47
N GLU A 141 12.26 -17.70 -11.66
CA GLU A 141 13.55 -17.75 -10.97
C GLU A 141 14.61 -16.76 -11.51
N ASP A 142 14.34 -16.11 -12.64
CA ASP A 142 15.29 -15.18 -13.26
C ASP A 142 15.41 -13.90 -12.47
N VAL A 143 16.62 -13.59 -12.00
CA VAL A 143 16.91 -12.34 -11.29
C VAL A 143 16.94 -11.17 -12.26
N ASN A 144 16.08 -10.18 -12.04
CA ASN A 144 16.00 -8.97 -12.86
C ASN A 144 15.95 -7.71 -11.98
N ASN A 145 17.06 -6.96 -11.95
CA ASN A 145 17.18 -5.74 -11.18
C ASN A 145 16.39 -4.55 -11.76
N LEU A 146 15.87 -4.68 -12.97
CA LEU A 146 15.10 -3.66 -13.69
C LEU A 146 13.61 -4.00 -13.75
N ARG A 147 13.13 -4.81 -12.81
CA ARG A 147 11.71 -5.19 -12.71
C ARG A 147 10.98 -4.28 -11.73
N ALA A 148 9.87 -3.75 -12.19
CA ALA A 148 8.89 -3.03 -11.39
C ALA A 148 7.53 -3.70 -11.50
N LEU A 149 6.69 -3.52 -10.48
CA LEU A 149 5.30 -3.98 -10.46
C LEU A 149 4.40 -2.76 -10.38
N TYR A 150 3.31 -2.81 -11.13
CA TYR A 150 2.27 -1.81 -11.02
C TYR A 150 0.95 -2.47 -10.62
N ILE A 151 0.28 -1.90 -9.64
CA ILE A 151 -1.01 -2.32 -9.14
C ILE A 151 -2.00 -1.17 -9.27
N ALA A 152 -3.07 -1.40 -10.02
CA ALA A 152 -4.13 -0.42 -10.20
C ALA A 152 -4.95 -0.25 -8.91
N PRO A 153 -5.53 0.95 -8.66
CA PRO A 153 -6.44 1.16 -7.55
C PRO A 153 -7.61 0.22 -7.59
N LEU A 154 -8.11 -0.18 -6.43
CA LEU A 154 -9.40 -0.85 -6.33
C LEU A 154 -10.51 0.09 -6.81
N LYS A 155 -11.28 -0.33 -7.82
CA LYS A 155 -12.37 0.49 -8.40
C LYS A 155 -13.55 0.63 -7.45
N ASP A 156 -13.83 -0.45 -6.75
CA ASP A 156 -14.85 -0.54 -5.71
C ASP A 156 -14.13 -0.73 -4.37
N GLY A 157 -13.22 0.18 -4.09
CA GLY A 157 -12.55 0.14 -2.80
C GLY A 157 -13.61 0.08 -1.73
N LEU A 158 -13.36 -0.66 -0.66
CA LEU A 158 -13.90 -0.34 0.63
C LEU A 158 -13.47 1.10 0.92
N SER A 159 -14.02 2.06 0.16
CA SER A 159 -13.99 3.45 0.54
C SER A 159 -14.88 3.54 1.75
N PHE A 160 -14.32 3.26 2.92
CA PHE A 160 -14.84 3.81 4.14
C PHE A 160 -14.63 5.34 4.08
N SER A 161 -15.25 5.97 3.10
CA SER A 161 -15.54 7.37 3.19
C SER A 161 -16.69 7.45 4.18
N ILE A 162 -16.43 7.98 5.35
CA ILE A 162 -17.49 8.40 6.28
C ILE A 162 -18.55 9.21 5.54
N LYS A 163 -18.18 9.93 4.48
CA LYS A 163 -19.10 10.68 3.61
C LYS A 163 -20.04 9.80 2.78
N ASP A 164 -19.61 8.61 2.35
CA ASP A 164 -20.47 7.70 1.61
C ASP A 164 -21.41 6.97 2.58
N TYR A 165 -20.94 6.71 3.79
CA TYR A 165 -21.72 6.10 4.86
C TYR A 165 -22.82 7.06 5.36
N THR A 166 -22.52 8.35 5.50
CA THR A 166 -23.49 9.36 5.95
C THR A 166 -24.53 9.74 4.89
N LYS A 167 -24.37 9.33 3.64
CA LYS A 167 -25.36 9.58 2.59
C LYS A 167 -26.53 8.61 2.56
N GLU A 168 -26.37 7.43 3.18
CA GLU A 168 -27.42 6.42 3.27
C GLU A 168 -28.30 6.53 4.52
N PHE A 169 -27.97 7.45 5.44
CA PHE A 169 -28.89 7.79 6.54
C PHE A 169 -29.98 8.71 5.98
N ASP A 170 -31.10 8.10 5.62
CA ASP A 170 -32.34 8.84 5.37
C ASP A 170 -32.74 9.53 6.69
N GLU A 171 -32.98 10.84 6.67
CA GLU A 171 -33.41 11.61 7.83
C GLU A 171 -34.73 11.08 8.45
N ASP A 172 -35.39 10.14 7.75
CA ASP A 172 -36.62 9.47 8.16
C ASP A 172 -36.39 8.09 8.85
N ASP A 173 -35.14 7.63 9.05
CA ASP A 173 -34.88 6.36 9.73
C ASP A 173 -34.99 6.54 11.26
N GLU A 174 -36.11 6.06 11.84
CA GLU A 174 -36.41 6.11 13.28
C GLU A 174 -35.55 5.13 14.11
N THR A 175 -34.47 4.56 13.56
CA THR A 175 -33.59 3.63 14.26
C THR A 175 -32.92 4.31 15.46
N THR A 176 -33.22 3.85 16.66
CA THR A 176 -32.69 4.43 17.89
C THR A 176 -31.36 3.79 18.31
N GLU A 177 -30.59 4.46 19.18
CA GLU A 177 -29.39 3.87 19.81
C GLU A 177 -29.70 2.53 20.50
N ALA A 178 -30.88 2.40 21.11
CA ALA A 178 -31.31 1.17 21.77
C ALA A 178 -31.51 0.02 20.76
N ASP A 179 -32.05 0.30 19.57
CA ASP A 179 -32.23 -0.69 18.51
C ASP A 179 -30.88 -1.19 17.97
N LEU A 180 -29.91 -0.28 17.83
CA LEU A 180 -28.56 -0.60 17.37
C LEU A 180 -27.80 -1.42 18.42
N LEU A 181 -27.95 -1.11 19.71
CA LEU A 181 -27.36 -1.91 20.79
C LEU A 181 -27.94 -3.32 20.83
N GLU A 182 -29.28 -3.47 20.72
CA GLU A 182 -29.92 -4.78 20.68
C GLU A 182 -29.45 -5.61 19.47
N LYS A 183 -29.26 -4.95 18.31
CA LYS A 183 -28.70 -5.58 17.11
C LYS A 183 -27.26 -6.06 17.33
N LEU A 184 -26.39 -5.21 17.91
CA LEU A 184 -25.01 -5.56 18.24
C LEU A 184 -24.94 -6.76 19.19
N GLU A 185 -25.76 -6.79 20.25
CA GLU A 185 -25.80 -7.90 21.19
C GLU A 185 -26.15 -9.23 20.48
N LYS A 186 -27.14 -9.22 19.58
CA LYS A 186 -27.54 -10.39 18.79
C LYS A 186 -26.41 -10.88 17.87
N LEU A 187 -25.70 -9.96 17.20
CA LEU A 187 -24.57 -10.30 16.32
C LEU A 187 -23.40 -10.92 17.09
N VAL A 188 -23.07 -10.36 18.26
CA VAL A 188 -22.01 -10.89 19.14
C VAL A 188 -22.37 -12.28 19.67
N VAL A 189 -23.63 -12.50 20.04
CA VAL A 189 -24.11 -13.83 20.46
C VAL A 189 -24.01 -14.83 19.32
N GLY A 190 -24.38 -14.44 18.10
CA GLY A 190 -24.25 -15.27 16.92
C GLY A 190 -22.79 -15.66 16.63
N LEU A 191 -21.89 -14.69 16.70
CA LEU A 191 -20.45 -14.93 16.51
C LEU A 191 -19.89 -15.90 17.56
N LYS A 192 -20.24 -15.69 18.85
CA LYS A 192 -19.84 -16.61 19.94
C LYS A 192 -20.37 -18.02 19.73
N ALA A 193 -21.59 -18.16 19.23
CA ALA A 193 -22.17 -19.47 18.94
C ALA A 193 -21.41 -20.20 17.82
N ASN A 194 -20.99 -19.48 16.77
CA ASN A 194 -20.21 -20.04 15.69
C ASN A 194 -18.79 -20.45 16.13
N LEU A 195 -18.14 -19.64 16.93
CA LEU A 195 -16.78 -19.94 17.44
C LEU A 195 -16.73 -21.19 18.31
N ASN A 196 -17.85 -21.61 18.92
CA ASN A 196 -17.95 -22.81 19.74
C ASN A 196 -18.31 -24.09 18.95
N ARG A 197 -18.41 -24.02 17.61
CA ARG A 197 -18.70 -25.17 16.76
C ARG A 197 -17.41 -25.71 16.15
N GLU A 198 -17.34 -27.03 15.93
CA GLU A 198 -16.17 -27.70 15.34
C GLU A 198 -16.10 -27.60 13.80
N GLU A 199 -17.10 -27.00 13.14
CA GLU A 199 -17.18 -26.85 11.69
C GLU A 199 -16.55 -25.52 11.24
N ASP A 200 -16.07 -25.47 9.99
CA ASP A 200 -15.48 -24.25 9.41
C ASP A 200 -16.56 -23.25 8.99
N TYR A 201 -16.77 -22.24 9.82
CA TYR A 201 -17.71 -21.12 9.59
C TYR A 201 -17.01 -19.83 9.17
N THR A 202 -15.83 -19.91 8.58
CA THR A 202 -14.99 -18.73 8.25
C THR A 202 -15.75 -17.67 7.45
N SER A 203 -16.53 -18.08 6.44
CA SER A 203 -17.34 -17.18 5.61
C SER A 203 -18.48 -16.51 6.39
N ASP A 204 -19.16 -17.25 7.26
CA ASP A 204 -20.28 -16.74 8.04
C ASP A 204 -19.78 -15.82 9.18
N ASN A 205 -18.64 -16.15 9.78
CA ASN A 205 -18.00 -15.30 10.77
C ASN A 205 -17.51 -13.98 10.16
N SER A 206 -16.99 -13.99 8.94
CA SER A 206 -16.59 -12.77 8.23
C SER A 206 -17.78 -11.84 7.98
N LYS A 207 -18.93 -12.37 7.60
CA LYS A 207 -20.16 -11.60 7.43
C LYS A 207 -20.66 -11.01 8.75
N LEU A 208 -20.69 -11.82 9.83
CA LEU A 208 -21.07 -11.34 11.14
C LEU A 208 -20.15 -10.25 11.67
N LEU A 209 -18.84 -10.38 11.47
CA LEU A 209 -17.87 -9.35 11.83
C LEU A 209 -18.08 -8.06 11.04
N ALA A 210 -18.32 -8.15 9.73
CA ALA A 210 -18.63 -6.99 8.91
C ALA A 210 -19.91 -6.28 9.39
N GLU A 211 -20.94 -7.05 9.74
CA GLU A 211 -22.20 -6.51 10.27
C GLU A 211 -22.04 -5.87 11.64
N ILE A 212 -21.20 -6.43 12.52
CA ILE A 212 -20.83 -5.82 13.81
C ILE A 212 -20.14 -4.48 13.60
N ILE A 213 -19.18 -4.43 12.69
CA ILE A 213 -18.45 -3.18 12.37
C ILE A 213 -19.41 -2.12 11.84
N ASN A 214 -20.27 -2.46 10.87
CA ASN A 214 -21.24 -1.54 10.30
C ASN A 214 -22.22 -1.02 11.37
N THR A 215 -22.80 -1.92 12.17
CA THR A 215 -23.74 -1.52 13.23
C THR A 215 -23.05 -0.65 14.30
N SER A 216 -21.76 -0.89 14.60
CA SER A 216 -20.99 -0.04 15.51
C SER A 216 -20.74 1.36 14.94
N LEU A 217 -20.54 1.48 13.63
CA LEU A 217 -20.43 2.76 12.94
C LEU A 217 -21.78 3.50 12.94
N ASP A 218 -22.89 2.80 12.67
CA ASP A 218 -24.24 3.35 12.75
C ASP A 218 -24.52 3.92 14.15
N PHE A 219 -24.15 3.18 15.19
CA PHE A 219 -24.28 3.63 16.57
C PHE A 219 -23.46 4.90 16.85
N THR A 220 -22.24 4.99 16.33
CA THR A 220 -21.37 6.16 16.51
C THR A 220 -21.96 7.40 15.85
N ILE A 221 -22.67 7.23 14.72
CA ILE A 221 -23.32 8.31 13.99
C ILE A 221 -24.64 8.74 14.66
N ALA A 222 -25.43 7.77 15.15
CA ALA A 222 -26.71 8.02 15.79
C ALA A 222 -26.57 8.62 17.21
N SER A 223 -25.40 8.47 17.82
CA SER A 223 -25.12 9.01 19.15
C SER A 223 -24.88 10.52 19.11
N ASP A 224 -25.70 11.29 19.83
CA ASP A 224 -25.53 12.73 20.03
C ASP A 224 -24.21 13.11 20.76
N ASN A 225 -23.51 12.10 21.29
CA ASN A 225 -22.18 12.28 21.86
C ASN A 225 -21.14 12.07 20.76
N TYR A 226 -20.63 13.15 20.22
CA TYR A 226 -19.56 13.18 19.22
C TYR A 226 -18.33 12.39 19.65
N TYR A 227 -18.34 11.07 19.41
CA TYR A 227 -17.11 10.29 19.39
C TYR A 227 -16.55 10.37 18.00
N GLU A 228 -15.42 11.05 17.83
CA GLU A 228 -14.71 10.97 16.57
C GLU A 228 -14.18 9.54 16.36
N LEU A 229 -14.31 9.00 15.16
CA LEU A 229 -13.76 7.67 14.82
C LEU A 229 -12.27 7.58 15.18
N SER A 230 -11.56 8.70 15.14
CA SER A 230 -10.18 8.86 15.59
C SER A 230 -9.98 8.50 17.06
N ASP A 231 -10.93 8.81 17.94
CA ASP A 231 -10.87 8.51 19.37
C ASP A 231 -11.02 7.02 19.60
N ILE A 232 -11.99 6.40 18.93
CA ILE A 232 -12.22 4.94 19.00
C ILE A 232 -10.99 4.18 18.49
N LEU A 233 -10.40 4.60 17.38
CA LEU A 233 -9.19 3.98 16.82
C LEU A 233 -7.97 4.19 17.74
N SER A 234 -7.90 5.31 18.45
CA SER A 234 -6.83 5.57 19.41
C SER A 234 -6.93 4.68 20.63
N GLU A 235 -8.14 4.48 21.17
CA GLU A 235 -8.41 3.55 22.27
C GLU A 235 -8.09 2.10 21.87
N MET A 236 -8.52 1.68 20.68
CA MET A 236 -8.22 0.33 20.16
C MET A 236 -6.70 0.08 20.00
N LYS A 237 -5.92 1.10 19.62
CA LYS A 237 -4.45 0.99 19.54
C LYS A 237 -3.82 0.90 20.92
N ALA A 238 -4.30 1.66 21.89
CA ALA A 238 -3.79 1.64 23.27
C ALA A 238 -4.00 0.28 23.94
N ASP A 239 -5.12 -0.39 23.69
CA ASP A 239 -5.41 -1.71 24.24
C ASP A 239 -4.59 -2.86 23.63
N ARG A 240 -4.13 -2.71 22.39
CA ARG A 240 -3.24 -3.69 21.73
C ARG A 240 -1.79 -3.62 22.19
N GLN A 241 -1.40 -2.55 22.90
CA GLN A 241 -0.04 -2.35 23.42
C GLN A 241 0.12 -2.78 24.89
N LYS A 242 -0.93 -3.25 25.54
CA LYS A 242 -0.95 -3.88 26.88
C LYS A 242 -0.87 -5.39 26.76
#